data_7d7b66b92a831f6e2bf697c26446991c
#
_entry.id   7d7b66b92a831f6e2bf697c26446991c
#
_cell.length_a   1.000
_cell.length_b   1.000
_cell.length_c   1.000
_cell.angle_alpha   90.00
_cell.angle_beta   90.00
_cell.angle_gamma   90.00
#
_symmetry.space_group_name_H-M   'P 1'
#
loop_
_entity.id
_entity.type
_entity.pdbx_description
1 polymer ?
#
loop_
_entity_poly.entity_id
_entity_poly.type
_entity_poly.pdbx_seq_one_letter_code
_entity_poly.pdbx_strand_id
1 'polypeptide(L)'
;MPLIEEIDTIRVEDLDVRAMTRSARGTRDCPGTNVAQKRGLNREISRHGWGLTVARLKHKAPGRLEVVPAPYTSQRCSQCGHVAPENRKSQAVFQCVACGAGPCNADVNAARNIAAGRAVTARGDLGTSRSVNREPQLCSPAA
;
A
#
# COMPACT_ATOMS: atom_id res chain seq x y z
N MET A 1 9.32 8.42 26.11
CA MET A 1 8.87 7.19 25.40
C MET A 1 10.10 6.45 24.95
N PRO A 2 10.54 5.41 25.65
CA PRO A 2 11.82 4.74 25.38
C PRO A 2 11.81 3.76 24.20
N LEU A 3 10.64 3.37 23.66
CA LEU A 3 10.50 2.28 22.69
C LEU A 3 11.21 2.49 21.33
N ILE A 4 11.61 3.72 20.99
CA ILE A 4 12.29 4.00 19.72
C ILE A 4 13.80 3.86 19.83
N GLU A 5 14.34 3.92 21.03
CA GLU A 5 15.80 3.84 21.25
C GLU A 5 16.34 2.41 21.11
N GLU A 6 15.49 1.39 21.35
CA GLU A 6 15.86 -0.02 21.26
C GLU A 6 15.66 -0.64 19.86
N ILE A 7 15.05 0.11 18.91
CA ILE A 7 14.77 -0.39 17.56
C ILE A 7 15.86 0.07 16.60
N ASP A 8 16.60 -0.84 16.02
CA ASP A 8 17.68 -0.54 15.07
C ASP A 8 17.16 0.05 13.77
N THR A 9 16.06 -0.47 13.22
CA THR A 9 15.51 -0.05 11.94
C THR A 9 13.97 0.02 11.98
N ILE A 10 13.41 1.12 11.50
CA ILE A 10 11.98 1.31 11.31
C ILE A 10 11.70 1.26 9.82
N ARG A 11 10.84 0.33 9.37
CA ARG A 11 10.43 0.23 7.97
C ARG A 11 9.00 0.67 7.78
N VAL A 12 8.76 1.51 6.78
CA VAL A 12 7.45 2.03 6.43
C VAL A 12 7.20 1.87 4.94
N GLU A 13 5.93 1.74 4.55
CA GLU A 13 5.55 1.72 3.13
C GLU A 13 5.71 3.09 2.48
N ASP A 14 6.20 3.07 1.23
CA ASP A 14 6.21 4.24 0.35
C ASP A 14 4.81 4.43 -0.26
N LEU A 15 3.94 5.11 0.46
CA LEU A 15 2.58 5.39 0.01
C LEU A 15 2.53 6.73 -0.75
N ASP A 16 2.13 6.67 -2.01
CA ASP A 16 1.80 7.88 -2.77
C ASP A 16 0.42 8.44 -2.34
N VAL A 17 0.42 9.12 -1.20
CA VAL A 17 -0.79 9.74 -0.63
C VAL A 17 -1.44 10.71 -1.61
N ARG A 18 -0.64 11.40 -2.46
CA ARG A 18 -1.18 12.31 -3.48
C ARG A 18 -1.99 11.57 -4.53
N ALA A 19 -1.46 10.46 -5.04
CA ALA A 19 -2.20 9.62 -5.98
C ALA A 19 -3.44 9.01 -5.32
N MET A 20 -3.30 8.51 -4.08
CA MET A 20 -4.41 7.93 -3.32
C MET A 20 -5.54 8.92 -3.05
N THR A 21 -5.25 10.21 -2.84
CA THR A 21 -6.25 11.25 -2.54
C THR A 21 -6.70 12.04 -3.77
N ARG A 22 -6.31 11.61 -4.97
CA ARG A 22 -6.73 12.27 -6.22
C ARG A 22 -8.26 12.30 -6.33
N SER A 23 -8.78 13.41 -6.86
CA SER A 23 -10.22 13.57 -7.09
C SER A 23 -10.74 12.60 -8.17
N ALA A 24 -11.93 12.05 -7.96
CA ALA A 24 -12.64 11.23 -8.93
C ALA A 24 -13.64 12.03 -9.77
N ARG A 25 -13.60 13.37 -9.77
CA ARG A 25 -14.59 14.22 -10.49
C ARG A 25 -14.62 13.99 -11.99
N GLY A 26 -13.49 13.59 -12.59
CA GLY A 26 -13.38 13.53 -14.03
C GLY A 26 -13.36 14.92 -14.69
N THR A 27 -13.66 14.96 -15.98
CA THR A 27 -13.80 16.18 -16.79
C THR A 27 -15.27 16.43 -17.12
N ARG A 28 -15.57 17.56 -17.82
CA ARG A 28 -16.93 17.85 -18.30
C ARG A 28 -17.39 16.81 -19.32
N ASP A 29 -16.48 16.36 -20.18
CA ASP A 29 -16.79 15.40 -21.27
C ASP A 29 -16.71 13.94 -20.78
N CYS A 30 -16.05 13.70 -19.65
CA CYS A 30 -15.95 12.39 -19.01
C CYS A 30 -16.16 12.55 -17.50
N PRO A 31 -17.41 12.64 -17.03
CA PRO A 31 -17.71 12.77 -15.61
C PRO A 31 -17.25 11.54 -14.82
N GLY A 32 -16.66 11.78 -13.67
CA GLY A 32 -16.24 10.70 -12.78
C GLY A 32 -17.41 10.01 -12.10
N THR A 33 -17.20 8.75 -11.72
CA THR A 33 -18.15 7.94 -10.95
C THR A 33 -17.77 7.90 -9.47
N ASN A 34 -18.76 7.63 -8.60
CA ASN A 34 -18.54 7.47 -7.14
C ASN A 34 -17.80 8.65 -6.46
N VAL A 35 -17.97 9.86 -6.98
CA VAL A 35 -17.24 11.07 -6.54
C VAL A 35 -17.44 11.35 -5.05
N ALA A 36 -18.68 11.17 -4.54
CA ALA A 36 -18.98 11.41 -3.12
C ALA A 36 -18.28 10.39 -2.21
N GLN A 37 -18.33 9.11 -2.59
CA GLN A 37 -17.66 8.02 -1.88
C GLN A 37 -16.14 8.25 -1.87
N LYS A 38 -15.56 8.56 -3.02
CA LYS A 38 -14.13 8.85 -3.14
C LYS A 38 -13.71 10.06 -2.31
N ARG A 39 -14.54 11.10 -2.24
CA ARG A 39 -14.28 12.26 -1.39
C ARG A 39 -14.29 11.90 0.10
N GLY A 40 -15.21 11.02 0.54
CA GLY A 40 -15.21 10.47 1.90
C GLY A 40 -13.91 9.72 2.21
N LEU A 41 -13.52 8.80 1.34
CA LEU A 41 -12.27 8.05 1.47
C LEU A 41 -11.03 8.97 1.52
N ASN A 42 -10.95 9.97 0.63
CA ASN A 42 -9.85 10.93 0.61
C ASN A 42 -9.74 11.70 1.92
N ARG A 43 -10.88 12.06 2.53
CA ARG A 43 -10.91 12.72 3.84
C ARG A 43 -10.32 11.82 4.92
N GLU A 44 -10.71 10.55 4.97
CA GLU A 44 -10.18 9.60 5.95
C GLU A 44 -8.67 9.35 5.75
N ILE A 45 -8.21 9.15 4.53
CA ILE A 45 -6.77 9.04 4.23
C ILE A 45 -6.00 10.27 4.73
N SER A 46 -6.54 11.47 4.49
CA SER A 46 -5.92 12.72 4.94
C SER A 46 -5.90 12.85 6.47
N ARG A 47 -6.94 12.38 7.15
CA ARG A 47 -7.03 12.41 8.63
C ARG A 47 -6.00 11.50 9.29
N HIS A 48 -5.64 10.38 8.67
CA HIS A 48 -4.59 9.49 9.18
C HIS A 48 -3.21 10.13 9.19
N GLY A 49 -2.98 11.20 8.41
CA GLY A 49 -1.77 12.01 8.50
C GLY A 49 -0.49 11.23 8.21
N TRP A 50 -0.51 10.26 7.27
CA TRP A 50 0.64 9.40 6.96
C TRP A 50 1.92 10.18 6.71
N GLY A 51 1.86 11.24 5.88
CA GLY A 51 3.01 12.08 5.61
C GLY A 51 3.61 12.73 6.88
N LEU A 52 2.75 13.17 7.79
CA LEU A 52 3.18 13.72 9.08
C LEU A 52 3.82 12.64 9.97
N THR A 53 3.25 11.44 9.97
CA THR A 53 3.81 10.29 10.71
C THR A 53 5.21 9.96 10.22
N VAL A 54 5.41 9.85 8.90
CA VAL A 54 6.72 9.59 8.29
C VAL A 54 7.70 10.72 8.60
N ALA A 55 7.28 11.99 8.51
CA ALA A 55 8.13 13.14 8.84
C ALA A 55 8.57 13.12 10.32
N ARG A 56 7.66 12.80 11.24
CA ARG A 56 7.98 12.65 12.66
C ARG A 56 8.93 11.50 12.94
N LEU A 57 8.76 10.36 12.26
CA LEU A 57 9.67 9.21 12.37
C LEU A 57 11.07 9.58 11.88
N LYS A 58 11.20 10.26 10.74
CA LYS A 58 12.49 10.77 10.24
C LYS A 58 13.19 11.67 11.26
N HIS A 59 12.43 12.55 11.91
CA HIS A 59 13.00 13.45 12.93
C HIS A 59 13.42 12.71 14.20
N LYS A 60 12.60 11.75 14.68
CA LYS A 60 12.86 11.03 15.94
C LYS A 60 13.84 9.87 15.82
N ALA A 61 14.00 9.31 14.64
CA ALA A 61 14.88 8.17 14.37
C ALA A 61 15.78 8.47 13.15
N PRO A 62 16.66 9.47 13.24
CA PRO A 62 17.52 9.85 12.11
C PRO A 62 18.42 8.68 11.72
N GLY A 63 18.47 8.39 10.40
CA GLY A 63 19.27 7.29 9.86
C GLY A 63 18.73 5.88 10.07
N ARG A 64 17.62 5.73 10.82
CA ARG A 64 17.02 4.42 11.12
C ARG A 64 15.71 4.16 10.38
N LEU A 65 15.21 5.11 9.59
CA LEU A 65 13.99 4.95 8.82
C LEU A 65 14.31 4.48 7.40
N GLU A 66 13.80 3.32 7.04
CA GLU A 66 13.82 2.77 5.68
C GLU A 66 12.43 2.79 5.08
N VAL A 67 12.34 3.20 3.81
CA VAL A 67 11.09 3.23 3.06
C VAL A 67 11.05 2.03 2.12
N VAL A 68 10.00 1.22 2.21
CA VAL A 68 9.82 -0.02 1.45
C VAL A 68 8.74 0.19 0.40
N PRO A 69 8.95 -0.22 -0.87
CA PRO A 69 7.93 -0.15 -1.91
C PRO A 69 6.63 -0.86 -1.49
N ALA A 70 5.49 -0.14 -1.61
CA ALA A 70 4.19 -0.62 -1.19
C ALA A 70 3.55 -1.71 -2.07
N PRO A 71 3.81 -1.82 -3.40
CA PRO A 71 3.09 -2.75 -4.25
C PRO A 71 3.15 -4.20 -3.76
N TYR A 72 1.99 -4.86 -3.73
CA TYR A 72 1.79 -6.28 -3.40
C TYR A 72 2.20 -6.73 -1.99
N THR A 73 2.62 -5.88 -1.10
CA THR A 73 2.98 -6.24 0.29
C THR A 73 1.83 -6.95 1.01
N SER A 74 0.59 -6.56 0.73
CA SER A 74 -0.62 -7.18 1.30
C SER A 74 -1.02 -8.51 0.64
N GLN A 75 -0.52 -8.82 -0.56
CA GLN A 75 -0.83 -10.05 -1.30
C GLN A 75 0.28 -11.10 -1.19
N ARG A 76 1.47 -10.69 -0.71
CA ARG A 76 2.61 -11.57 -0.52
C ARG A 76 2.49 -12.36 0.77
N CYS A 77 2.78 -13.66 0.70
CA CYS A 77 2.93 -14.49 1.89
C CYS A 77 4.25 -14.18 2.60
N SER A 78 4.19 -13.86 3.90
CA SER A 78 5.38 -13.57 4.69
C SER A 78 6.25 -14.81 4.96
N GLN A 79 5.71 -16.02 4.82
CA GLN A 79 6.43 -17.27 5.01
C GLN A 79 7.11 -17.76 3.73
N CYS A 80 6.35 -17.99 2.65
CA CYS A 80 6.90 -18.59 1.43
C CYS A 80 7.20 -17.58 0.31
N GLY A 81 6.75 -16.32 0.44
CA GLY A 81 6.96 -15.29 -0.56
C GLY A 81 6.02 -15.33 -1.76
N HIS A 82 5.09 -16.30 -1.83
CA HIS A 82 4.12 -16.38 -2.93
C HIS A 82 3.21 -15.16 -2.97
N VAL A 83 3.02 -14.60 -4.15
CA VAL A 83 2.19 -13.41 -4.38
C VAL A 83 0.98 -13.80 -5.20
N ALA A 84 -0.21 -13.63 -4.63
CA ALA A 84 -1.47 -13.84 -5.33
C ALA A 84 -2.59 -13.02 -4.69
N PRO A 85 -3.51 -12.44 -5.49
CA PRO A 85 -4.70 -11.76 -4.96
C PRO A 85 -5.54 -12.68 -4.07
N GLU A 86 -5.62 -13.96 -4.41
CA GLU A 86 -6.39 -15.01 -3.73
C GLU A 86 -5.87 -15.30 -2.32
N ASN A 87 -4.65 -14.88 -1.99
CA ASN A 87 -4.11 -14.94 -0.63
C ASN A 87 -4.91 -14.04 0.34
N ARG A 88 -5.53 -12.96 -0.16
CA ARG A 88 -6.44 -12.12 0.63
C ARG A 88 -7.86 -12.65 0.51
N LYS A 89 -8.31 -13.39 1.51
CA LYS A 89 -9.69 -13.92 1.57
C LYS A 89 -10.71 -12.81 1.87
N SER A 90 -10.28 -11.78 2.60
CA SER A 90 -11.05 -10.57 2.89
C SER A 90 -10.11 -9.41 3.23
N GLN A 91 -10.68 -8.26 3.57
CA GLN A 91 -9.88 -7.13 4.04
C GLN A 91 -9.07 -7.47 5.31
N ALA A 92 -9.62 -8.31 6.18
CA ALA A 92 -9.01 -8.66 7.45
C ALA A 92 -8.26 -10.01 7.44
N VAL A 93 -8.57 -10.92 6.50
CA VAL A 93 -8.10 -12.31 6.53
C VAL A 93 -7.14 -12.59 5.38
N PHE A 94 -5.97 -13.11 5.73
CA PHE A 94 -4.96 -13.61 4.81
C PHE A 94 -4.79 -15.13 4.98
N GLN A 95 -4.73 -15.86 3.87
CA GLN A 95 -4.38 -17.28 3.82
C GLN A 95 -3.66 -17.58 2.51
N CYS A 96 -2.44 -18.08 2.60
CA CYS A 96 -1.65 -18.38 1.41
C CYS A 96 -2.21 -19.59 0.65
N VAL A 97 -2.44 -19.41 -0.65
CA VAL A 97 -2.93 -20.49 -1.52
C VAL A 97 -1.83 -21.48 -1.91
N ALA A 98 -0.56 -21.09 -1.79
CA ALA A 98 0.57 -21.95 -2.16
C ALA A 98 1.06 -22.85 -1.02
N CYS A 99 1.28 -22.28 0.18
CA CYS A 99 1.82 -23.03 1.32
C CYS A 99 0.80 -23.29 2.44
N GLY A 100 -0.43 -22.79 2.31
CA GLY A 100 -1.48 -22.97 3.31
C GLY A 100 -1.30 -22.12 4.59
N ALA A 101 -0.28 -21.27 4.66
CA ALA A 101 -0.05 -20.42 5.83
C ALA A 101 -1.25 -19.52 6.13
N GLY A 102 -1.69 -19.51 7.36
CA GLY A 102 -2.91 -18.84 7.82
C GLY A 102 -4.02 -19.84 8.22
N PRO A 103 -5.26 -19.36 8.42
CA PRO A 103 -5.69 -17.98 8.35
C PRO A 103 -5.05 -17.08 9.40
N CYS A 104 -4.67 -15.85 9.00
CA CYS A 104 -4.13 -14.86 9.92
C CYS A 104 -4.64 -13.45 9.55
N ASN A 105 -4.40 -12.48 10.43
CA ASN A 105 -4.74 -11.10 10.13
C ASN A 105 -3.90 -10.58 8.95
N ALA A 106 -4.57 -10.02 7.94
CA ALA A 106 -3.94 -9.55 6.71
C ALA A 106 -2.93 -8.42 6.95
N ASP A 107 -3.22 -7.52 7.89
CA ASP A 107 -2.34 -6.39 8.21
C ASP A 107 -1.08 -6.88 8.93
N VAL A 108 -1.20 -7.91 9.78
CA VAL A 108 -0.03 -8.55 10.42
C VAL A 108 0.87 -9.22 9.39
N ASN A 109 0.29 -9.91 8.38
CA ASN A 109 1.07 -10.49 7.29
C ASN A 109 1.78 -9.40 6.47
N ALA A 110 1.08 -8.31 6.13
CA ALA A 110 1.66 -7.16 5.42
C ALA A 110 2.79 -6.51 6.23
N ALA A 111 2.57 -6.28 7.52
CA ALA A 111 3.58 -5.71 8.41
C ALA A 111 4.86 -6.57 8.47
N ARG A 112 4.74 -7.91 8.49
CA ARG A 112 5.89 -8.82 8.42
C ARG A 112 6.68 -8.69 7.11
N ASN A 113 5.98 -8.52 5.98
CA ASN A 113 6.63 -8.29 4.70
C ASN A 113 7.39 -6.96 4.67
N ILE A 114 6.79 -5.90 5.19
CA ILE A 114 7.42 -4.58 5.29
C ILE A 114 8.63 -4.64 6.24
N ALA A 115 8.47 -5.24 7.41
CA ALA A 115 9.54 -5.39 8.39
C ALA A 115 10.73 -6.20 7.83
N ALA A 116 10.49 -7.17 6.96
CA ALA A 116 11.54 -7.91 6.27
C ALA A 116 12.19 -7.13 5.11
N GLY A 117 11.73 -5.91 4.78
CA GLY A 117 12.23 -5.12 3.65
C GLY A 117 11.96 -5.76 2.29
N ARG A 118 10.97 -6.65 2.22
CA ARG A 118 10.68 -7.43 1.01
C ARG A 118 9.83 -6.64 0.05
N ALA A 119 10.49 -5.87 -0.82
CA ALA A 119 9.85 -5.36 -2.03
C ALA A 119 9.43 -6.55 -2.90
N VAL A 120 8.19 -6.53 -3.38
CA VAL A 120 7.78 -7.44 -4.44
C VAL A 120 8.19 -6.80 -5.75
N THR A 121 9.27 -7.29 -6.34
CA THR A 121 9.53 -7.02 -7.76
C THR A 121 8.40 -7.70 -8.55
N ALA A 122 7.64 -6.92 -9.31
CA ALA A 122 6.67 -7.46 -10.25
C ALA A 122 7.38 -8.48 -11.15
N ARG A 123 6.74 -9.61 -11.39
CA ARG A 123 7.28 -10.66 -12.25
C ARG A 123 7.69 -10.05 -13.59
N GLY A 124 9.00 -9.98 -13.83
CA GLY A 124 9.55 -9.93 -15.19
C GLY A 124 9.53 -8.58 -15.88
N ASP A 125 9.75 -7.45 -15.20
CA ASP A 125 10.11 -6.25 -15.93
C ASP A 125 11.25 -5.49 -15.24
N LEU A 126 12.36 -5.45 -15.96
CA LEU A 126 13.49 -4.60 -15.74
C LEU A 126 13.08 -3.20 -16.23
N GLY A 127 12.78 -2.32 -15.33
CA GLY A 127 12.74 -0.91 -15.69
C GLY A 127 11.51 -0.13 -15.24
N THR A 128 11.82 0.91 -14.48
CA THR A 128 10.99 2.07 -14.12
C THR A 128 9.85 1.84 -13.14
N SER A 129 10.11 2.25 -11.90
CA SER A 129 9.10 2.45 -10.88
C SER A 129 8.03 3.43 -11.34
N ARG A 130 6.90 2.91 -11.79
CA ARG A 130 5.66 3.66 -11.91
C ARG A 130 4.59 2.91 -11.12
N SER A 131 4.11 3.56 -10.08
CA SER A 131 2.95 3.15 -9.29
C SER A 131 1.82 2.70 -10.21
N VAL A 132 1.57 1.38 -10.26
CA VAL A 132 0.48 0.79 -11.05
C VAL A 132 -0.71 0.53 -10.12
N ASN A 133 -1.24 1.57 -9.52
CA ASN A 133 -2.61 1.60 -9.05
C ASN A 133 -3.40 2.64 -9.87
N ARG A 134 -3.42 2.43 -11.18
CA ARG A 134 -4.36 3.09 -12.07
C ARG A 134 -5.40 2.05 -12.47
N GLU A 135 -6.58 2.12 -11.88
CA GLU A 135 -7.76 1.73 -12.63
C GLU A 135 -7.84 2.68 -13.83
N PRO A 136 -7.75 2.17 -15.07
CA PRO A 136 -7.96 2.99 -16.23
C PRO A 136 -9.44 3.39 -16.23
N GLN A 137 -9.72 4.67 -16.07
CA GLN A 137 -11.02 5.20 -16.47
C GLN A 137 -11.02 5.18 -18.00
N LEU A 138 -11.52 4.09 -18.56
CA LEU A 138 -11.81 3.98 -19.98
C LEU A 138 -13.06 4.84 -20.26
N CYS A 139 -12.84 6.08 -20.65
CA CYS A 139 -13.85 6.81 -21.42
C CYS A 139 -13.78 6.27 -22.84
N SER A 140 -14.68 5.36 -23.20
CA SER A 140 -14.93 5.05 -24.59
C SER A 140 -15.56 6.29 -25.23
N PRO A 141 -15.04 6.81 -26.37
CA PRO A 141 -15.74 7.84 -27.10
C PRO A 141 -17.11 7.26 -27.55
N ALA A 142 -18.17 7.99 -27.26
CA ALA A 142 -19.48 7.69 -27.80
C ALA A 142 -19.38 7.78 -29.33
N ALA A 143 -19.83 6.72 -30.00
CA ALA A 143 -19.99 6.68 -31.43
C ALA A 143 -21.13 7.60 -31.89
#